data_4e90d803fe05b31bfc654df91c033ea9
#
_entry.id   4e90d803fe05b31bfc654df91c033ea9
#
_cell.length_a   1.000
_cell.length_b   1.000
_cell.length_c   1.000
_cell.angle_alpha   90.00
_cell.angle_beta   90.00
_cell.angle_gamma   90.00
#
_symmetry.space_group_name_H-M   'P 1'
#
loop_
_entity.id
_entity.type
_entity.pdbx_description
1 polymer ?
#
loop_
_entity_poly.entity_id
_entity_poly.type
_entity_poly.pdbx_seq_one_letter_code
_entity_poly.pdbx_strand_id
1 'polypeptide(L)'
;NGDALISQMRVKSIAGTHVMHPNYKNILIEADRSKGEKGNYVLFDEGIDTDFDDRYGEDGVGGVNLDRNFTFNYPAFYPESGNYAASEPETKALMNFVYENPQISTIVQFGLTNNLSEPERFNESKANERIVSSWTAKDADVAKYISSIYKKISKPLGEPTKMDHKPGNFANTAYYHSGKYSFSTPIWWPSVVDSVNNTKTTKGDDMFYQWAIQNNIDGAILPWVNVKHPNFPNNEVEVGGIVDIYRLNPLLAYLGQSTKIH
;
A
#
# COMPACT_ATOMS: atom_id res chain seq x y z
N ASN A 1 6.51 18.07 -14.63
CA ASN A 1 6.03 18.28 -15.98
C ASN A 1 4.70 19.06 -16.04
N GLY A 2 4.00 19.24 -14.92
CA GLY A 2 2.79 20.05 -14.82
C GLY A 2 1.51 19.39 -15.33
N ASP A 3 1.51 18.06 -15.48
CA ASP A 3 0.32 17.29 -15.87
C ASP A 3 -0.54 16.84 -14.68
N ALA A 4 -0.18 17.26 -13.46
CA ALA A 4 -0.83 16.89 -12.21
C ALA A 4 -0.79 15.38 -11.88
N LEU A 5 0.06 14.63 -12.53
CA LEU A 5 0.34 13.23 -12.25
C LEU A 5 1.75 13.12 -11.67
N ILE A 6 1.95 12.21 -10.75
CA ILE A 6 3.26 11.80 -10.29
C ILE A 6 3.54 10.45 -10.91
N SER A 7 4.56 10.43 -11.75
CA SER A 7 5.05 9.23 -12.43
C SER A 7 6.41 8.83 -11.86
N GLN A 8 7.12 8.03 -12.59
CA GLN A 8 8.48 7.67 -12.25
C GLN A 8 9.47 8.51 -13.05
N MET A 9 10.64 8.71 -12.48
CA MET A 9 11.79 9.31 -13.13
C MET A 9 12.90 8.28 -13.24
N ARG A 10 13.50 8.13 -14.42
CA ARG A 10 14.65 7.25 -14.61
C ARG A 10 15.85 8.00 -15.12
N VAL A 11 17.01 7.62 -14.62
CA VAL A 11 18.31 8.14 -15.07
C VAL A 11 19.14 6.98 -15.59
N LYS A 12 19.65 7.11 -16.80
CA LYS A 12 20.53 6.09 -17.39
C LYS A 12 21.86 6.07 -16.65
N SER A 13 22.26 4.91 -16.17
CA SER A 13 23.48 4.75 -15.36
C SER A 13 24.09 3.36 -15.53
N ILE A 14 25.43 3.30 -15.62
CA ILE A 14 26.18 2.04 -15.61
C ILE A 14 26.04 1.31 -14.26
N ALA A 15 25.81 2.06 -13.20
CA ALA A 15 25.54 1.55 -11.85
C ALA A 15 24.05 1.36 -11.57
N GLY A 16 23.22 1.32 -12.61
CA GLY A 16 21.78 1.16 -12.48
C GLY A 16 21.37 -0.09 -11.75
N THR A 17 20.17 -0.03 -11.19
CA THR A 17 19.55 -1.15 -10.45
C THR A 17 18.36 -1.76 -11.19
N HIS A 18 17.86 -1.09 -12.22
CA HIS A 18 16.66 -1.47 -12.95
C HIS A 18 16.94 -1.75 -14.43
N VAL A 19 16.10 -2.61 -15.01
CA VAL A 19 16.04 -2.94 -16.44
C VAL A 19 14.61 -2.76 -16.95
N MET A 20 14.46 -2.70 -18.27
CA MET A 20 13.13 -2.71 -18.88
C MET A 20 12.44 -4.05 -18.64
N HIS A 21 11.16 -4.00 -18.30
CA HIS A 21 10.36 -5.21 -18.14
C HIS A 21 10.29 -5.99 -19.47
N PRO A 22 10.52 -7.31 -19.47
CA PRO A 22 10.60 -8.08 -20.71
C PRO A 22 9.27 -8.13 -21.49
N ASN A 23 8.14 -8.05 -20.80
CA ASN A 23 6.80 -8.21 -21.39
C ASN A 23 5.99 -6.93 -21.46
N TYR A 24 6.30 -5.95 -20.61
CA TYR A 24 5.51 -4.71 -20.51
C TYR A 24 6.33 -3.50 -20.92
N LYS A 25 5.89 -2.89 -22.00
CA LYS A 25 6.50 -1.66 -22.49
C LYS A 25 6.33 -0.52 -21.47
N ASN A 26 7.36 0.30 -21.34
CA ASN A 26 7.42 1.44 -20.44
C ASN A 26 7.45 1.12 -18.94
N ILE A 27 7.70 -0.12 -18.55
CA ILE A 27 7.85 -0.53 -17.17
C ILE A 27 9.30 -0.93 -16.89
N LEU A 28 9.80 -0.56 -15.72
CA LEU A 28 11.09 -0.97 -15.20
C LEU A 28 10.89 -1.96 -14.04
N ILE A 29 11.79 -2.92 -13.94
CA ILE A 29 11.89 -3.86 -12.84
C ILE A 29 13.31 -3.90 -12.31
N GLU A 30 13.48 -4.31 -11.07
CA GLU A 30 14.82 -4.53 -10.52
C GLU A 30 15.55 -5.62 -11.30
N ALA A 31 16.82 -5.37 -11.60
CA ALA A 31 17.69 -6.35 -12.23
C ALA A 31 17.95 -7.54 -11.30
N ASP A 32 17.76 -8.74 -11.80
CA ASP A 32 18.04 -9.97 -11.06
C ASP A 32 19.54 -10.25 -10.96
N ARG A 33 20.17 -9.66 -9.96
CA ARG A 33 21.59 -9.83 -9.70
C ARG A 33 22.00 -11.28 -9.43
N SER A 34 21.07 -12.11 -8.97
CA SER A 34 21.33 -13.54 -8.73
C SER A 34 21.56 -14.28 -10.03
N LYS A 35 21.03 -13.77 -11.15
CA LYS A 35 21.23 -14.27 -12.52
C LYS A 35 22.32 -13.53 -13.28
N GLY A 36 23.03 -12.61 -12.63
CA GLY A 36 24.08 -11.81 -13.25
C GLY A 36 23.55 -10.67 -14.11
N GLU A 37 22.28 -10.31 -14.01
CA GLU A 37 21.69 -9.18 -14.72
C GLU A 37 22.23 -7.85 -14.20
N LYS A 38 22.55 -6.94 -15.11
CA LYS A 38 23.02 -5.59 -14.79
C LYS A 38 21.94 -4.59 -15.12
N GLY A 39 21.59 -3.76 -14.14
CA GLY A 39 20.69 -2.64 -14.37
C GLY A 39 21.31 -1.56 -15.26
N ASN A 40 20.48 -0.89 -16.01
CA ASN A 40 20.85 0.20 -16.91
C ASN A 40 20.26 1.54 -16.47
N TYR A 41 19.37 1.52 -15.50
CA TYR A 41 18.66 2.69 -14.99
C TYR A 41 18.67 2.73 -13.48
N VAL A 42 18.74 3.94 -12.93
CA VAL A 42 18.32 4.24 -11.56
C VAL A 42 16.91 4.80 -11.65
N LEU A 43 16.03 4.34 -10.78
CA LEU A 43 14.61 4.70 -10.74
C LEU A 43 14.32 5.53 -9.51
N PHE A 44 13.60 6.62 -9.70
CA PHE A 44 13.15 7.54 -8.67
C PHE A 44 11.66 7.85 -8.86
N ASP A 45 11.01 8.37 -7.85
CA ASP A 45 9.74 9.05 -8.02
C ASP A 45 9.96 10.38 -8.75
N GLU A 46 8.99 10.80 -9.57
CA GLU A 46 9.08 12.08 -10.29
C GLU A 46 9.05 13.24 -9.30
N GLY A 47 10.08 14.06 -9.32
CA GLY A 47 10.21 15.22 -8.44
C GLY A 47 11.57 15.87 -8.51
N ILE A 48 11.74 16.96 -7.79
CA ILE A 48 13.00 17.65 -7.58
C ILE A 48 13.44 17.40 -6.15
N ASP A 49 14.71 17.07 -5.98
CA ASP A 49 15.36 17.03 -4.68
C ASP A 49 15.90 18.45 -4.40
N THR A 50 15.30 19.14 -3.43
CA THR A 50 15.63 20.54 -3.11
C THR A 50 16.63 20.68 -1.96
N ASP A 51 16.75 19.67 -1.11
CA ASP A 51 17.67 19.66 0.03
C ASP A 51 18.89 18.74 -0.15
N PHE A 52 18.98 18.07 -1.31
CA PHE A 52 20.10 17.22 -1.73
C PHE A 52 20.32 15.99 -0.83
N ASP A 53 19.26 15.36 -0.41
CA ASP A 53 19.30 14.12 0.38
C ASP A 53 19.11 12.84 -0.45
N ASP A 54 19.10 12.94 -1.79
CA ASP A 54 18.88 11.90 -2.80
C ASP A 54 17.43 11.34 -2.81
N ARG A 55 16.49 12.05 -2.25
CA ARG A 55 15.06 11.75 -2.36
C ARG A 55 14.37 12.76 -3.25
N TYR A 56 13.45 12.30 -4.07
CA TYR A 56 12.82 13.13 -5.10
C TYR A 56 11.31 13.18 -4.87
N GLY A 57 10.73 14.38 -5.01
CA GLY A 57 9.29 14.57 -4.88
C GLY A 57 8.75 14.56 -3.45
N GLU A 58 9.62 14.60 -2.44
CA GLU A 58 9.22 14.61 -1.03
C GLU A 58 9.07 16.02 -0.46
N ASP A 59 9.58 17.01 -1.18
CA ASP A 59 9.55 18.39 -0.75
C ASP A 59 8.14 18.96 -0.79
N GLY A 60 7.50 19.04 0.34
CA GLY A 60 6.40 19.93 0.50
C GLY A 60 5.17 19.46 1.21
N VAL A 61 4.80 18.26 1.26
CA VAL A 61 3.63 17.86 2.05
C VAL A 61 4.00 16.69 2.94
N GLY A 62 4.75 16.99 3.96
CA GLY A 62 4.84 16.10 5.11
C GLY A 62 3.43 15.87 5.61
N GLY A 63 3.04 14.64 5.73
CA GLY A 63 1.75 14.26 6.25
C GLY A 63 1.93 13.19 7.30
N VAL A 64 0.89 13.03 8.14
CA VAL A 64 0.81 11.91 9.07
C VAL A 64 -0.02 10.81 8.42
N ASN A 65 0.52 9.61 8.39
CA ASN A 65 -0.26 8.44 8.06
C ASN A 65 -1.16 8.12 9.24
N LEU A 66 -2.45 8.39 9.12
CA LEU A 66 -3.40 8.22 10.22
C LEU A 66 -3.37 6.80 10.79
N ASP A 67 -3.15 5.79 9.95
CA ASP A 67 -3.06 4.37 10.39
C ASP A 67 -1.71 4.02 11.04
N ARG A 68 -0.90 5.02 11.39
CA ARG A 68 0.30 4.93 12.24
C ARG A 68 0.25 5.84 13.45
N ASN A 69 -0.82 6.64 13.58
CA ASN A 69 -0.96 7.64 14.63
C ASN A 69 -1.81 7.18 15.82
N PHE A 70 -2.39 5.98 15.76
CA PHE A 70 -3.18 5.42 16.85
C PHE A 70 -2.31 4.90 18.00
N THR A 71 -2.93 4.71 19.15
CA THR A 71 -2.22 4.56 20.43
C THR A 71 -1.62 3.19 20.70
N PHE A 72 -2.17 2.11 20.14
CA PHE A 72 -1.63 0.78 20.38
C PHE A 72 -0.33 0.57 19.59
N ASN A 73 0.76 0.27 20.28
CA ASN A 73 2.10 0.13 19.68
C ASN A 73 2.49 1.32 18.80
N TYR A 74 2.15 2.53 19.24
CA TYR A 74 2.51 3.75 18.52
C TYR A 74 4.01 3.78 18.19
N PRO A 75 4.39 3.93 16.91
CA PRO A 75 5.79 3.91 16.50
C PRO A 75 6.41 5.31 16.67
N ALA A 76 6.75 5.66 17.90
CA ALA A 76 7.36 6.94 18.21
C ALA A 76 8.61 7.20 17.36
N PHE A 77 8.74 8.41 16.85
CA PHE A 77 9.87 8.86 16.00
C PHE A 77 9.97 8.17 14.62
N TYR A 78 8.97 7.39 14.24
CA TYR A 78 8.94 6.83 12.89
C TYR A 78 8.40 7.88 11.90
N PRO A 79 8.94 7.94 10.68
CA PRO A 79 8.39 8.81 9.64
C PRO A 79 6.87 8.61 9.49
N GLU A 80 6.12 9.69 9.27
CA GLU A 80 4.67 9.70 9.08
C GLU A 80 3.83 9.28 10.30
N SER A 81 4.41 9.05 11.48
CA SER A 81 3.63 8.65 12.67
C SER A 81 3.01 9.84 13.42
N GLY A 82 3.40 11.06 13.10
CA GLY A 82 2.99 12.25 13.82
C GLY A 82 3.87 12.54 15.06
N ASN A 83 3.60 13.64 15.72
CA ASN A 83 4.43 14.12 16.84
C ASN A 83 4.29 13.24 18.10
N TYR A 84 3.11 12.67 18.30
CA TYR A 84 2.78 11.77 19.41
C TYR A 84 1.52 10.97 19.06
N ALA A 85 1.26 9.91 19.80
CA ALA A 85 0.09 9.07 19.60
C ALA A 85 -1.20 9.88 19.66
N ALA A 86 -2.06 9.74 18.65
CA ALA A 86 -3.28 10.53 18.49
C ALA A 86 -3.03 12.06 18.44
N SER A 87 -1.92 12.49 17.83
CA SER A 87 -1.65 13.91 17.58
C SER A 87 -2.63 14.51 16.58
N GLU A 88 -3.12 13.71 15.65
CA GLU A 88 -3.99 14.17 14.59
C GLU A 88 -5.44 14.27 15.06
N PRO A 89 -6.15 15.35 14.70
CA PRO A 89 -7.53 15.55 15.11
C PRO A 89 -8.47 14.43 14.63
N GLU A 90 -8.20 13.85 13.46
CA GLU A 90 -8.97 12.76 12.88
C GLU A 90 -8.83 11.48 13.71
N THR A 91 -7.61 11.10 14.08
CA THR A 91 -7.36 9.91 14.91
C THR A 91 -7.99 10.07 16.28
N LYS A 92 -7.85 11.26 16.88
CA LYS A 92 -8.47 11.59 18.16
C LYS A 92 -10.00 11.56 18.10
N ALA A 93 -10.59 12.12 17.05
CA ALA A 93 -12.04 12.13 16.86
C ALA A 93 -12.58 10.69 16.71
N LEU A 94 -11.92 9.85 15.93
CA LEU A 94 -12.33 8.47 15.74
C LEU A 94 -12.20 7.63 17.02
N MET A 95 -11.14 7.82 17.80
CA MET A 95 -10.98 7.16 19.10
C MET A 95 -12.06 7.59 20.08
N ASN A 96 -12.33 8.91 20.19
CA ASN A 96 -13.39 9.43 21.03
C ASN A 96 -14.76 8.86 20.64
N PHE A 97 -15.05 8.80 19.33
CA PHE A 97 -16.28 8.19 18.84
C PHE A 97 -16.45 6.75 19.31
N VAL A 98 -15.39 5.94 19.25
CA VAL A 98 -15.43 4.54 19.71
C VAL A 98 -15.64 4.46 21.23
N TYR A 99 -15.01 5.33 22.02
CA TYR A 99 -15.15 5.36 23.47
C TYR A 99 -16.53 5.85 23.93
N GLU A 100 -17.09 6.85 23.25
CA GLU A 100 -18.41 7.41 23.54
C GLU A 100 -19.56 6.46 23.13
N ASN A 101 -19.27 5.45 22.31
CA ASN A 101 -20.25 4.51 21.80
C ASN A 101 -19.96 3.07 22.27
N PRO A 102 -20.15 2.75 23.56
CA PRO A 102 -19.84 1.44 24.12
C PRO A 102 -20.68 0.31 23.53
N GLN A 103 -21.83 0.60 22.93
CA GLN A 103 -22.73 -0.35 22.26
C GLN A 103 -22.11 -0.92 20.96
N ILE A 104 -21.10 -0.29 20.38
CA ILE A 104 -20.37 -0.84 19.24
C ILE A 104 -19.61 -2.07 19.71
N SER A 105 -19.95 -3.24 19.22
CA SER A 105 -19.25 -4.49 19.52
C SER A 105 -18.20 -4.86 18.47
N THR A 106 -18.44 -4.45 17.23
CA THR A 106 -17.60 -4.83 16.08
C THR A 106 -17.38 -3.63 15.17
N ILE A 107 -16.17 -3.50 14.69
CA ILE A 107 -15.74 -2.46 13.74
C ILE A 107 -15.23 -3.16 12.50
N VAL A 108 -15.65 -2.70 11.34
CA VAL A 108 -15.09 -3.09 10.05
C VAL A 108 -14.58 -1.84 9.37
N GLN A 109 -13.30 -1.82 9.02
CA GLN A 109 -12.67 -0.69 8.35
C GLN A 109 -12.11 -1.10 7.00
N PHE A 110 -12.03 -0.15 6.10
CA PHE A 110 -11.22 -0.23 4.91
C PHE A 110 -9.91 0.54 5.15
N GLY A 111 -8.78 -0.16 5.06
CA GLY A 111 -7.49 0.41 5.42
C GLY A 111 -6.33 -0.44 4.94
N LEU A 112 -5.14 -0.10 5.42
CA LEU A 112 -3.90 -0.77 5.02
C LEU A 112 -3.66 -2.10 5.76
N THR A 113 -4.44 -2.40 6.80
CA THR A 113 -4.39 -3.67 7.53
C THR A 113 -5.37 -4.66 6.91
N ASN A 114 -5.02 -5.93 6.81
CA ASN A 114 -5.86 -6.96 6.20
C ASN A 114 -6.01 -8.19 7.09
N ASN A 115 -6.61 -8.01 8.26
CA ASN A 115 -6.86 -9.12 9.17
C ASN A 115 -8.13 -9.92 8.83
N LEU A 116 -8.95 -9.47 7.87
CA LEU A 116 -10.03 -10.29 7.31
C LEU A 116 -9.49 -11.43 6.44
N SER A 117 -8.44 -11.22 5.66
CA SER A 117 -7.81 -12.28 4.88
C SER A 117 -6.77 -13.07 5.66
N GLU A 118 -6.04 -12.40 6.54
CA GLU A 118 -5.01 -12.99 7.39
C GLU A 118 -5.41 -12.79 8.87
N PRO A 119 -6.29 -13.64 9.41
CA PRO A 119 -6.85 -13.42 10.73
C PRO A 119 -5.79 -13.51 11.82
N GLU A 120 -5.93 -12.65 12.80
CA GLU A 120 -5.11 -12.65 14.00
C GLU A 120 -5.16 -14.02 14.67
N ARG A 121 -4.02 -14.41 15.24
CA ARG A 121 -3.86 -15.71 15.91
C ARG A 121 -3.56 -15.52 17.39
N PHE A 122 -3.99 -16.47 18.18
CA PHE A 122 -3.52 -16.57 19.56
C PHE A 122 -2.02 -16.95 19.59
N ASN A 123 -1.26 -16.22 20.37
CA ASN A 123 0.13 -16.50 20.66
C ASN A 123 0.34 -16.39 22.18
N GLU A 124 0.62 -17.51 22.82
CA GLU A 124 0.75 -17.60 24.27
C GLU A 124 1.88 -16.72 24.83
N SER A 125 3.01 -16.66 24.15
CA SER A 125 4.12 -15.81 24.57
C SER A 125 3.71 -14.34 24.59
N LYS A 126 3.11 -13.85 23.49
CA LYS A 126 2.63 -12.47 23.36
C LYS A 126 1.44 -12.14 24.26
N ALA A 127 0.65 -13.13 24.64
CA ALA A 127 -0.45 -12.96 25.58
C ALA A 127 0.03 -12.77 27.02
N ASN A 128 1.25 -13.24 27.34
CA ASN A 128 1.84 -13.16 28.67
C ASN A 128 2.90 -12.02 28.78
N GLU A 129 3.09 -11.24 27.74
CA GLU A 129 3.95 -10.07 27.78
C GLU A 129 3.33 -8.93 28.59
N ARG A 130 4.16 -8.03 29.09
CA ARG A 130 3.70 -6.82 29.81
C ARG A 130 2.76 -5.97 28.97
N ILE A 131 3.03 -5.87 27.66
CA ILE A 131 2.14 -5.25 26.68
C ILE A 131 1.56 -6.42 25.88
N VAL A 132 0.33 -6.79 26.18
CA VAL A 132 -0.35 -7.86 25.46
C VAL A 132 -0.50 -7.49 23.98
N SER A 133 0.02 -8.32 23.10
CA SER A 133 -0.02 -8.15 21.65
C SER A 133 -0.50 -9.40 20.91
N SER A 134 -1.34 -10.18 21.60
CA SER A 134 -2.05 -11.34 21.04
C SER A 134 -3.53 -11.22 21.28
N TRP A 135 -4.34 -11.57 20.29
CA TRP A 135 -5.78 -11.79 20.53
C TRP A 135 -5.96 -12.93 21.51
N THR A 136 -7.09 -12.94 22.26
CA THR A 136 -7.42 -14.10 23.09
C THR A 136 -7.66 -15.32 22.21
N ALA A 137 -7.51 -16.53 22.76
CA ALA A 137 -7.74 -17.75 21.99
C ALA A 137 -9.18 -17.82 21.43
N LYS A 138 -10.18 -17.40 22.24
CA LYS A 138 -11.58 -17.38 21.81
C LYS A 138 -11.83 -16.37 20.68
N ASP A 139 -11.24 -15.19 20.79
CA ASP A 139 -11.41 -14.14 19.77
C ASP A 139 -10.69 -14.51 18.46
N ALA A 140 -9.53 -15.17 18.56
CA ALA A 140 -8.82 -15.70 17.40
C ALA A 140 -9.65 -16.77 16.64
N ASP A 141 -10.41 -17.62 17.37
CA ASP A 141 -11.32 -18.57 16.75
C ASP A 141 -12.47 -17.85 16.00
N VAL A 142 -13.03 -16.78 16.59
CA VAL A 142 -14.02 -15.94 15.93
C VAL A 142 -13.43 -15.28 14.69
N ALA A 143 -12.23 -14.69 14.79
CA ALA A 143 -11.56 -14.08 13.65
C ALA A 143 -11.33 -15.08 12.51
N LYS A 144 -10.89 -16.28 12.83
CA LYS A 144 -10.70 -17.37 11.85
C LYS A 144 -12.01 -17.75 11.17
N TYR A 145 -13.12 -17.83 11.92
CA TYR A 145 -14.42 -18.11 11.35
C TYR A 145 -14.88 -17.01 10.39
N ILE A 146 -14.81 -15.74 10.81
CA ILE A 146 -15.16 -14.58 9.96
C ILE A 146 -14.28 -14.52 8.71
N SER A 147 -12.97 -14.73 8.86
CA SER A 147 -12.05 -14.82 7.72
C SER A 147 -12.47 -15.90 6.72
N SER A 148 -12.95 -17.06 7.20
CA SER A 148 -13.41 -18.14 6.32
C SER A 148 -14.62 -17.74 5.47
N ILE A 149 -15.53 -16.94 6.03
CA ILE A 149 -16.69 -16.39 5.31
C ILE A 149 -16.22 -15.32 4.32
N TYR A 150 -15.38 -14.38 4.79
CA TYR A 150 -14.84 -13.33 3.94
C TYR A 150 -14.13 -13.88 2.71
N LYS A 151 -13.27 -14.88 2.87
CA LYS A 151 -12.57 -15.55 1.77
C LYS A 151 -13.50 -16.21 0.76
N LYS A 152 -14.62 -16.75 1.20
CA LYS A 152 -15.64 -17.29 0.28
C LYS A 152 -16.30 -16.21 -0.55
N ILE A 153 -16.60 -15.07 0.08
CA ILE A 153 -17.26 -13.93 -0.58
C ILE A 153 -16.28 -13.23 -1.53
N SER A 154 -15.03 -13.02 -1.11
CA SER A 154 -14.02 -12.32 -1.89
C SER A 154 -13.36 -13.17 -2.99
N LYS A 155 -13.56 -14.48 -2.98
CA LYS A 155 -12.97 -15.40 -3.95
C LYS A 155 -13.11 -14.98 -5.43
N PRO A 156 -14.26 -14.46 -5.90
CA PRO A 156 -14.40 -13.98 -7.28
C PRO A 156 -13.55 -12.75 -7.61
N LEU A 157 -13.13 -11.99 -6.58
CA LEU A 157 -12.31 -10.79 -6.72
C LEU A 157 -10.80 -11.09 -6.71
N GLY A 158 -10.42 -12.36 -6.53
CA GLY A 158 -9.04 -12.77 -6.31
C GLY A 158 -8.59 -12.58 -4.85
N GLU A 159 -7.34 -12.91 -4.58
CA GLU A 159 -6.75 -12.70 -3.25
C GLU A 159 -6.26 -11.26 -3.11
N PRO A 160 -6.60 -10.57 -2.01
CA PRO A 160 -6.06 -9.24 -1.74
C PRO A 160 -4.55 -9.32 -1.54
N THR A 161 -3.87 -8.23 -1.88
CA THR A 161 -2.43 -8.09 -1.64
C THR A 161 -2.14 -8.29 -0.15
N LYS A 162 -1.10 -9.04 0.16
CA LYS A 162 -0.60 -9.13 1.52
C LYS A 162 -0.14 -7.76 1.96
N MET A 163 -0.68 -7.31 3.07
CA MET A 163 -0.32 -6.03 3.65
C MET A 163 0.36 -6.29 5.00
N ASP A 164 1.45 -5.61 5.24
CA ASP A 164 2.11 -5.67 6.53
C ASP A 164 1.29 -4.94 7.58
N HIS A 165 1.06 -5.62 8.70
CA HIS A 165 0.45 -5.00 9.88
C HIS A 165 1.43 -3.96 10.45
N LYS A 166 1.18 -2.69 10.16
CA LYS A 166 2.02 -1.62 10.69
C LYS A 166 1.61 -1.28 12.13
N PRO A 167 2.57 -0.96 13.00
CA PRO A 167 2.27 -0.51 14.36
C PRO A 167 1.54 0.85 14.35
N GLY A 168 0.76 1.13 15.39
CA GLY A 168 -0.01 2.37 15.50
C GLY A 168 -1.28 2.41 14.66
N ASN A 169 -1.78 1.26 14.17
CA ASN A 169 -2.99 1.19 13.35
C ASN A 169 -4.27 1.19 14.19
N PHE A 170 -5.37 1.60 13.54
CA PHE A 170 -6.68 1.68 14.19
C PHE A 170 -7.24 0.32 14.57
N ALA A 171 -7.10 -0.69 13.72
CA ALA A 171 -7.66 -2.02 13.98
C ALA A 171 -7.16 -2.60 15.31
N ASN A 172 -5.85 -2.52 15.53
CA ASN A 172 -5.25 -2.99 16.78
C ASN A 172 -5.64 -2.12 17.98
N THR A 173 -5.69 -0.78 17.81
CA THR A 173 -6.12 0.12 18.87
C THR A 173 -7.55 -0.14 19.29
N ALA A 174 -8.45 -0.37 18.36
CA ALA A 174 -9.85 -0.68 18.64
C ALA A 174 -10.00 -2.02 19.39
N TYR A 175 -9.21 -3.02 19.07
CA TYR A 175 -9.24 -4.29 19.79
C TYR A 175 -8.59 -4.17 21.18
N TYR A 176 -7.33 -3.76 21.25
CA TYR A 176 -6.56 -3.83 22.50
C TYR A 176 -6.92 -2.75 23.52
N HIS A 177 -7.31 -1.56 23.06
CA HIS A 177 -7.63 -0.44 23.96
C HIS A 177 -9.14 -0.26 24.18
N SER A 178 -9.98 -0.70 23.24
CA SER A 178 -11.42 -0.48 23.36
C SER A 178 -12.22 -1.78 23.49
N GLY A 179 -11.57 -2.95 23.40
CA GLY A 179 -12.21 -4.26 23.55
C GLY A 179 -13.25 -4.56 22.46
N LYS A 180 -13.06 -4.02 21.26
CA LYS A 180 -13.97 -4.22 20.13
C LYS A 180 -13.40 -5.23 19.16
N TYR A 181 -14.22 -6.13 18.63
CA TYR A 181 -13.80 -6.87 17.44
C TYR A 181 -13.48 -5.89 16.33
N SER A 182 -12.28 -5.95 15.81
CA SER A 182 -11.85 -5.00 14.78
C SER A 182 -11.28 -5.74 13.58
N PHE A 183 -11.97 -5.57 12.45
CA PHE A 183 -11.64 -6.19 11.19
C PHE A 183 -11.27 -5.13 10.17
N SER A 184 -10.28 -5.44 9.35
CA SER A 184 -9.77 -4.54 8.32
C SER A 184 -9.49 -5.29 7.04
N THR A 185 -9.74 -4.63 5.92
CA THR A 185 -9.39 -5.12 4.59
C THR A 185 -9.08 -3.94 3.68
N PRO A 186 -8.24 -4.09 2.65
CA PRO A 186 -8.12 -3.08 1.61
C PRO A 186 -9.47 -2.80 0.96
N ILE A 187 -9.72 -1.53 0.61
CA ILE A 187 -10.94 -1.15 -0.11
C ILE A 187 -10.95 -1.73 -1.53
N TRP A 188 -9.79 -1.96 -2.07
CA TRP A 188 -9.60 -2.44 -3.43
C TRP A 188 -8.23 -3.12 -3.60
N TRP A 189 -8.16 -4.04 -4.53
CA TRP A 189 -6.92 -4.63 -5.03
C TRP A 189 -7.11 -5.05 -6.50
N PRO A 190 -6.03 -5.10 -7.30
CA PRO A 190 -6.13 -5.57 -8.67
C PRO A 190 -6.53 -7.03 -8.69
N SER A 191 -7.69 -7.32 -9.29
CA SER A 191 -8.10 -8.69 -9.55
C SER A 191 -7.50 -9.12 -10.88
N VAL A 192 -6.43 -9.90 -10.84
CA VAL A 192 -5.87 -10.50 -12.05
C VAL A 192 -6.55 -11.85 -12.27
N VAL A 193 -7.41 -11.91 -13.27
CA VAL A 193 -7.92 -13.18 -13.78
C VAL A 193 -6.87 -13.69 -14.77
N ASP A 194 -6.04 -14.61 -14.33
CA ASP A 194 -5.12 -15.30 -15.22
C ASP A 194 -5.89 -16.27 -16.11
N SER A 195 -6.38 -15.77 -17.24
CA SER A 195 -7.16 -16.55 -18.20
C SER A 195 -6.33 -17.13 -19.36
N VAL A 196 -5.05 -16.79 -19.46
CA VAL A 196 -4.32 -17.09 -20.68
C VAL A 196 -3.15 -18.06 -20.50
N ASN A 197 -2.52 -18.18 -19.35
CA ASN A 197 -1.29 -18.97 -19.28
C ASN A 197 -1.07 -19.83 -18.03
N ASN A 198 -1.99 -20.11 -17.18
CA ASN A 198 -1.80 -21.04 -16.04
C ASN A 198 -0.44 -20.91 -15.29
N THR A 199 0.25 -19.80 -15.48
CA THR A 199 1.50 -19.47 -14.84
C THR A 199 1.20 -18.72 -13.57
N LYS A 200 1.63 -19.31 -12.47
CA LYS A 200 1.52 -18.81 -11.10
C LYS A 200 1.59 -17.30 -11.03
N THR A 201 0.49 -16.74 -10.54
CA THR A 201 0.32 -15.42 -9.94
C THR A 201 1.58 -14.55 -9.98
N THR A 202 1.58 -13.60 -10.86
CA THR A 202 2.41 -12.41 -10.78
C THR A 202 2.22 -11.78 -9.41
N LYS A 203 3.30 -11.47 -8.74
CA LYS A 203 3.29 -10.91 -7.39
C LYS A 203 3.67 -9.44 -7.45
N GLY A 204 3.13 -8.66 -6.53
CA GLY A 204 3.51 -7.28 -6.37
C GLY A 204 3.02 -6.38 -7.52
N ASP A 205 3.89 -5.53 -8.02
CA ASP A 205 3.57 -4.51 -9.01
C ASP A 205 3.12 -5.09 -10.37
N ASP A 206 3.59 -6.28 -10.73
CA ASP A 206 3.15 -6.95 -11.96
C ASP A 206 1.64 -7.21 -11.99
N MET A 207 1.01 -7.46 -10.86
CA MET A 207 -0.45 -7.63 -10.78
C MET A 207 -1.18 -6.35 -11.20
N PHE A 208 -0.64 -5.22 -10.77
CA PHE A 208 -1.20 -3.93 -11.12
C PHE A 208 -1.06 -3.62 -12.61
N TYR A 209 0.11 -3.90 -13.19
CA TYR A 209 0.34 -3.70 -14.63
C TYR A 209 -0.57 -4.54 -15.47
N GLN A 210 -0.71 -5.82 -15.15
CA GLN A 210 -1.64 -6.72 -15.84
C GLN A 210 -3.07 -6.23 -15.74
N TRP A 211 -3.49 -5.83 -14.54
CA TRP A 211 -4.83 -5.29 -14.34
C TRP A 211 -5.05 -4.01 -15.16
N ALA A 212 -4.12 -3.07 -15.13
CA ALA A 212 -4.22 -1.82 -15.87
C ALA A 212 -4.30 -2.05 -17.37
N ILE A 213 -3.47 -2.95 -17.91
CA ILE A 213 -3.46 -3.31 -19.33
C ILE A 213 -4.76 -4.03 -19.72
N GLN A 214 -5.20 -5.02 -18.93
CA GLN A 214 -6.41 -5.78 -19.21
C GLN A 214 -7.69 -4.92 -19.19
N ASN A 215 -7.70 -3.89 -18.36
CA ASN A 215 -8.83 -2.99 -18.22
C ASN A 215 -8.71 -1.72 -19.08
N ASN A 216 -7.65 -1.58 -19.88
CA ASN A 216 -7.37 -0.40 -20.70
C ASN A 216 -7.45 0.91 -19.88
N ILE A 217 -6.77 0.93 -18.72
CA ILE A 217 -6.72 2.12 -17.88
C ILE A 217 -5.77 3.13 -18.51
N ASP A 218 -6.34 4.12 -19.18
CA ASP A 218 -5.57 5.20 -19.76
C ASP A 218 -4.83 5.99 -18.67
N GLY A 219 -3.55 6.28 -18.93
CA GLY A 219 -2.72 7.05 -18.01
C GLY A 219 -2.13 6.27 -16.84
N ALA A 220 -2.39 4.96 -16.70
CA ALA A 220 -1.75 4.15 -15.67
C ALA A 220 -0.27 3.89 -15.95
N ILE A 221 0.11 3.82 -17.23
CA ILE A 221 1.49 3.60 -17.68
C ILE A 221 1.78 4.63 -18.77
N LEU A 222 2.68 5.54 -18.48
CA LEU A 222 3.04 6.62 -19.38
C LEU A 222 4.27 6.24 -20.23
N PRO A 223 4.38 6.74 -21.47
CA PRO A 223 5.60 6.64 -22.25
C PRO A 223 6.71 7.46 -21.58
N TRP A 224 7.93 6.97 -21.68
CA TRP A 224 9.10 7.70 -21.20
C TRP A 224 9.40 8.90 -22.09
N VAL A 225 9.49 10.08 -21.51
CA VAL A 225 9.75 11.35 -22.17
C VAL A 225 10.98 12.00 -21.58
N ASN A 226 11.91 12.41 -22.45
CA ASN A 226 13.11 13.11 -22.02
C ASN A 226 12.77 14.48 -21.40
N VAL A 227 13.37 14.76 -20.26
CA VAL A 227 13.24 16.04 -19.56
C VAL A 227 14.62 16.58 -19.17
N LYS A 228 14.72 17.90 -19.04
CA LYS A 228 15.89 18.53 -18.40
C LYS A 228 15.62 18.59 -16.90
N HIS A 229 16.49 17.97 -16.13
CA HIS A 229 16.33 17.90 -14.69
C HIS A 229 17.44 18.66 -13.95
N PRO A 230 17.11 19.55 -12.98
CA PRO A 230 18.10 20.41 -12.33
C PRO A 230 19.15 19.61 -11.53
N ASN A 231 18.76 18.52 -10.87
CA ASN A 231 19.68 17.67 -10.11
C ASN A 231 20.56 16.77 -11.02
N PHE A 232 20.20 16.60 -12.29
CA PHE A 232 20.93 15.77 -13.25
C PHE A 232 21.29 16.53 -14.53
N PRO A 233 22.04 17.64 -14.45
CA PRO A 233 22.25 18.50 -15.60
C PRO A 233 23.03 17.84 -16.74
N ASN A 234 23.80 16.79 -16.47
CA ASN A 234 24.67 16.10 -17.43
C ASN A 234 24.18 14.70 -17.81
N ASN A 235 22.98 14.29 -17.33
CA ASN A 235 22.46 12.96 -17.57
C ASN A 235 21.21 13.02 -18.46
N GLU A 236 20.95 11.95 -19.18
CA GLU A 236 19.65 11.71 -19.80
C GLU A 236 18.66 11.32 -18.71
N VAL A 237 17.66 12.16 -18.50
CA VAL A 237 16.58 11.93 -17.55
C VAL A 237 15.28 11.79 -18.32
N GLU A 238 14.54 10.78 -18.01
CA GLU A 238 13.21 10.55 -18.60
C GLU A 238 12.18 10.41 -17.50
N VAL A 239 11.00 10.98 -17.70
CA VAL A 239 9.82 10.81 -16.85
C VAL A 239 8.77 9.98 -17.56
N GLY A 240 8.02 9.17 -16.83
CA GLY A 240 7.02 8.25 -17.38
C GLY A 240 6.90 7.01 -16.53
N GLY A 241 6.67 5.87 -17.16
CA GLY A 241 6.49 4.61 -16.44
C GLY A 241 5.16 4.56 -15.71
N ILE A 242 5.17 4.04 -14.50
CA ILE A 242 3.97 3.81 -13.72
C ILE A 242 3.56 5.11 -13.05
N VAL A 243 2.28 5.43 -13.14
CA VAL A 243 1.67 6.44 -12.29
C VAL A 243 1.22 5.75 -11.01
N ASP A 244 1.60 6.34 -9.86
CA ASP A 244 1.16 5.82 -8.57
C ASP A 244 -0.37 5.72 -8.53
N ILE A 245 -0.87 4.50 -8.52
CA ILE A 245 -2.30 4.21 -8.56
C ILE A 245 -3.06 4.80 -7.38
N TYR A 246 -2.42 4.89 -6.22
CA TYR A 246 -3.04 5.48 -5.04
C TYR A 246 -3.15 7.00 -5.15
N ARG A 247 -2.36 7.60 -6.03
CA ARG A 247 -2.41 9.01 -6.40
C ARG A 247 -3.21 9.28 -7.67
N LEU A 248 -3.36 8.29 -8.56
CA LEU A 248 -4.42 8.25 -9.56
C LEU A 248 -5.73 8.09 -8.82
N ASN A 249 -6.34 9.18 -8.46
CA ASN A 249 -7.60 9.30 -7.77
C ASN A 249 -8.25 7.92 -7.45
N PRO A 250 -8.07 7.37 -6.26
CA PRO A 250 -8.56 6.02 -5.92
C PRO A 250 -10.08 5.90 -6.12
N LEU A 251 -10.80 7.03 -6.18
CA LEU A 251 -12.20 7.12 -6.51
C LEU A 251 -12.47 6.74 -7.97
N LEU A 252 -11.60 7.11 -8.91
CA LEU A 252 -11.79 6.77 -10.33
C LEU A 252 -11.52 5.28 -10.57
N ALA A 253 -10.54 4.70 -9.91
CA ALA A 253 -10.32 3.25 -9.94
C ALA A 253 -11.51 2.50 -9.30
N TYR A 254 -12.07 3.02 -8.23
CA TYR A 254 -13.25 2.48 -7.56
C TYR A 254 -14.52 2.65 -8.41
N LEU A 255 -14.77 3.82 -8.96
CA LEU A 255 -15.92 4.09 -9.83
C LEU A 255 -15.84 3.31 -11.15
N GLY A 256 -14.65 3.11 -11.70
CA GLY A 256 -14.46 2.27 -12.88
C GLY A 256 -14.80 0.80 -12.64
N GLN A 257 -14.67 0.31 -11.41
CA GLN A 257 -15.12 -1.03 -11.03
C GLN A 257 -16.62 -1.07 -10.70
N SER A 258 -17.16 -0.05 -10.06
CA SER A 258 -18.59 0.00 -9.72
C SER A 258 -19.48 0.05 -10.94
N THR A 259 -19.02 0.66 -12.04
CA THR A 259 -19.75 0.68 -13.32
C THR A 259 -19.74 -0.66 -14.06
N LYS A 260 -18.87 -1.61 -13.64
CA LYS A 260 -18.87 -2.99 -14.18
C LYS A 260 -19.68 -3.99 -13.36
N ILE A 261 -20.24 -3.55 -12.22
CA ILE A 261 -21.06 -4.38 -11.32
C ILE A 261 -22.58 -4.17 -11.63
N HIS A 262 -22.89 -3.34 -12.57
CA HIS A 262 -24.26 -3.18 -13.14
C HIS A 262 -24.35 -3.91 -14.50
#